data_dc4235a3d9a904d2beaeb926bd4479b0
#
_entry.id   dc4235a3d9a904d2beaeb926bd4479b0
#
_cell.length_a   1.000
_cell.length_b   1.000
_cell.length_c   1.000
_cell.angle_alpha   90.00
_cell.angle_beta   90.00
_cell.angle_gamma   90.00
#
_symmetry.space_group_name_H-M   'P 1'
#
loop_
_entity.id
_entity.type
_entity.pdbx_description
1 polymer ?
#
loop_
_entity_poly.entity_id
_entity_poly.type
_entity_poly.pdbx_seq_one_letter_code
_entity_poly.pdbx_strand_id
1 'polypeptide(L)'
;MIADTFGDQRLISLSRVMFLSFIINATALVQTNRMMKQMTMARVAIANSLGLVVSGAVGIWLAVEGYGAWAIVWQTIVLATVKSVFLWTTTGWLPRTGFSMASLRSVFSVGSGVMVCSFLNTLSLNAYSFIIGAYYNLAKLGCYTQADKWSKMGIPVSYTHLTLPT
;
A
#
# COMPACT_ATOMS: atom_id res chain seq x y z
N MET A 1 -6.90 -16.23 15.65
CA MET A 1 -8.11 -15.87 14.89
C MET A 1 -7.89 -15.96 13.36
N ILE A 2 -7.07 -15.11 12.71
CA ILE A 2 -6.81 -15.23 11.26
C ILE A 2 -6.04 -16.51 10.91
N ALA A 3 -5.01 -16.86 11.67
CA ALA A 3 -4.23 -18.08 11.48
C ALA A 3 -5.04 -19.37 11.73
N ASP A 4 -5.99 -19.34 12.65
CA ASP A 4 -6.86 -20.49 12.92
C ASP A 4 -7.86 -20.72 11.78
N THR A 5 -8.27 -19.66 11.09
CA THR A 5 -9.17 -19.76 9.93
C THR A 5 -8.47 -20.30 8.69
N PHE A 6 -7.17 -19.99 8.51
CA PHE A 6 -6.39 -20.42 7.34
C PHE A 6 -5.42 -21.57 7.63
N GLY A 7 -5.32 -22.06 8.89
CA GLY A 7 -4.56 -23.25 9.28
C GLY A 7 -3.04 -23.16 9.13
N ASP A 8 -2.48 -21.96 8.92
CA ASP A 8 -1.04 -21.79 8.71
C ASP A 8 -0.42 -20.82 9.74
N GLN A 9 0.36 -21.37 10.69
CA GLN A 9 1.05 -20.58 11.72
C GLN A 9 2.11 -19.62 11.16
N ARG A 10 2.59 -19.84 9.94
CA ARG A 10 3.57 -18.97 9.27
C ARG A 10 2.96 -17.58 8.98
N LEU A 11 1.64 -17.52 8.80
CA LEU A 11 0.91 -16.25 8.58
C LEU A 11 1.05 -15.26 9.74
N ILE A 12 1.19 -15.76 10.97
CA ILE A 12 1.34 -14.89 12.16
C ILE A 12 2.67 -14.14 12.11
N SER A 13 3.76 -14.85 11.82
CA SER A 13 5.10 -14.24 11.73
C SER A 13 5.20 -13.27 10.55
N LEU A 14 4.66 -13.66 9.39
CA LEU A 14 4.60 -12.82 8.19
C LEU A 14 3.79 -11.53 8.47
N SER A 15 2.63 -11.64 9.10
CA SER A 15 1.80 -10.49 9.45
C SER A 15 2.49 -9.52 10.39
N ARG A 16 3.16 -10.03 11.43
CA ARG A 16 3.90 -9.18 12.40
C ARG A 16 5.00 -8.37 11.71
N VAL A 17 5.75 -8.99 10.81
CA VAL A 17 6.81 -8.30 10.06
C VAL A 17 6.23 -7.32 9.03
N MET A 18 5.11 -7.66 8.40
CA MET A 18 4.40 -6.72 7.52
C MET A 18 3.91 -5.46 8.25
N PHE A 19 3.52 -5.55 9.53
CA PHE A 19 3.15 -4.36 10.32
C PHE A 19 4.29 -3.34 10.42
N LEU A 20 5.55 -3.77 10.37
CA LEU A 20 6.68 -2.85 10.35
C LEU A 20 6.66 -1.94 9.11
N SER A 21 6.23 -2.46 7.97
CA SER A 21 6.10 -1.67 6.74
C SER A 21 5.08 -0.54 6.87
N PHE A 22 4.03 -0.69 7.69
CA PHE A 22 3.06 0.37 7.96
C PHE A 22 3.69 1.55 8.70
N ILE A 23 4.54 1.27 9.69
CA ILE A 23 5.25 2.31 10.44
C ILE A 23 6.17 3.10 9.50
N ILE A 24 6.93 2.39 8.67
CA ILE A 24 7.83 3.02 7.68
C ILE A 24 7.02 3.86 6.68
N ASN A 25 5.92 3.32 6.14
CA ASN A 25 5.06 4.04 5.23
C ASN A 25 4.40 5.28 5.87
N ALA A 26 4.02 5.20 7.16
CA ALA A 26 3.46 6.33 7.88
C ALA A 26 4.43 7.52 7.93
N THR A 27 5.73 7.26 8.11
CA THR A 27 6.75 8.31 8.06
C THR A 27 6.90 8.94 6.67
N ALA A 28 6.79 8.13 5.61
CA ALA A 28 6.87 8.59 4.23
C ALA A 28 5.61 9.37 3.80
N LEU A 29 4.45 9.09 4.41
CA LEU A 29 3.16 9.68 4.05
C LEU A 29 3.17 11.21 4.21
N VAL A 30 3.75 11.72 5.30
CA VAL A 30 3.85 13.16 5.59
C VAL A 30 4.65 13.85 4.48
N GLN A 31 5.79 13.29 4.09
CA GLN A 31 6.65 13.86 3.05
C GLN A 31 5.99 13.80 1.67
N THR A 32 5.32 12.70 1.36
CA THR A 32 4.57 12.53 0.10
C THR A 32 3.48 13.59 -0.04
N ASN A 33 2.64 13.77 0.99
CA ASN A 33 1.56 14.75 0.96
C ASN A 33 2.08 16.19 0.86
N ARG A 34 3.21 16.48 1.50
CA ARG A 34 3.85 17.78 1.38
C ARG A 34 4.35 18.06 -0.03
N MET A 35 5.01 17.10 -0.67
CA MET A 35 5.46 17.21 -2.05
C MET A 35 4.29 17.34 -3.04
N MET A 36 3.18 16.65 -2.79
CA MET A 36 1.95 16.82 -3.56
C MET A 36 1.41 18.24 -3.44
N LYS A 37 1.39 18.80 -2.23
CA LYS A 37 0.97 20.20 -2.00
C LYS A 37 1.89 21.21 -2.69
N GLN A 38 3.18 20.91 -2.82
CA GLN A 38 4.17 21.74 -3.50
C GLN A 38 4.23 21.52 -5.02
N MET A 39 3.35 20.69 -5.58
CA MET A 39 3.33 20.31 -7.00
C MET A 39 4.64 19.67 -7.51
N THR A 40 5.48 19.13 -6.61
CA THR A 40 6.75 18.47 -6.94
C THR A 40 6.56 16.97 -7.13
N MET A 41 5.59 16.58 -7.95
CA MET A 41 5.22 15.16 -8.15
C MET A 41 6.34 14.32 -8.77
N ALA A 42 7.23 14.95 -9.56
CA ALA A 42 8.36 14.26 -10.17
C ALA A 42 9.26 13.54 -9.13
N ARG A 43 9.51 14.17 -7.98
CA ARG A 43 10.32 13.57 -6.90
C ARG A 43 9.63 12.35 -6.28
N VAL A 44 8.31 12.41 -6.12
CA VAL A 44 7.53 11.27 -5.63
C VAL A 44 7.55 10.13 -6.64
N ALA A 45 7.44 10.43 -7.93
CA ALA A 45 7.55 9.44 -9.00
C ALA A 45 8.92 8.77 -9.02
N ILE A 46 10.01 9.53 -8.92
CA ILE A 46 11.38 9.01 -8.85
C ILE A 46 11.55 8.12 -7.61
N ALA A 47 11.06 8.56 -6.43
CA ALA A 47 11.10 7.76 -5.20
C ALA A 47 10.40 6.41 -5.36
N ASN A 48 9.22 6.41 -5.98
CA ASN A 48 8.48 5.19 -6.25
C ASN A 48 9.20 4.28 -7.25
N SER A 49 9.73 4.84 -8.35
CA SER A 49 10.46 4.07 -9.37
C SER A 49 11.73 3.44 -8.82
N LEU A 50 12.54 4.22 -8.09
CA LEU A 50 13.75 3.69 -7.42
C LEU A 50 13.38 2.61 -6.40
N GLY A 51 12.33 2.85 -5.60
CA GLY A 51 11.83 1.87 -4.65
C GLY A 51 11.43 0.56 -5.33
N LEU A 52 10.71 0.63 -6.46
CA LEU A 52 10.28 -0.54 -7.22
C LEU A 52 11.46 -1.32 -7.80
N VAL A 53 12.45 -0.64 -8.38
CA VAL A 53 13.63 -1.30 -8.97
C VAL A 53 14.44 -2.02 -7.89
N VAL A 54 14.76 -1.33 -6.79
CA VAL A 54 15.55 -1.91 -5.69
C VAL A 54 14.80 -3.04 -5.00
N SER A 55 13.53 -2.84 -4.66
CA SER A 55 12.73 -3.86 -4.01
C SER A 55 12.46 -5.06 -4.92
N GLY A 56 12.28 -4.82 -6.21
CA GLY A 56 12.13 -5.88 -7.21
C GLY A 56 13.37 -6.75 -7.32
N ALA A 57 14.56 -6.13 -7.38
CA ALA A 57 15.82 -6.87 -7.41
C ALA A 57 16.02 -7.73 -6.14
N VAL A 58 15.76 -7.15 -4.96
CA VAL A 58 15.84 -7.89 -3.69
C VAL A 58 14.79 -9.00 -3.62
N GLY A 59 13.57 -8.75 -4.08
CA GLY A 59 12.50 -9.75 -4.10
C GLY A 59 12.82 -10.93 -5.00
N ILE A 60 13.36 -10.68 -6.20
CA ILE A 60 13.79 -11.72 -7.14
C ILE A 60 14.95 -12.52 -6.54
N TRP A 61 15.94 -11.85 -5.98
CA TRP A 61 17.08 -12.53 -5.36
C TRP A 61 16.63 -13.48 -4.23
N LEU A 62 15.80 -13.00 -3.31
CA LEU A 62 15.26 -13.82 -2.22
C LEU A 62 14.34 -14.96 -2.71
N ALA A 63 13.62 -14.75 -3.82
CA ALA A 63 12.80 -15.81 -4.41
C ALA A 63 13.65 -16.93 -5.01
N VAL A 64 14.77 -16.58 -5.66
CA VAL A 64 15.74 -17.57 -6.21
C VAL A 64 16.43 -18.36 -5.09
N GLU A 65 16.73 -17.71 -3.96
CA GLU A 65 17.29 -18.37 -2.77
C GLU A 65 16.25 -19.28 -2.05
N GLY A 66 14.99 -19.32 -2.52
CA GLY A 66 13.98 -20.22 -2.00
C GLY A 66 13.23 -19.75 -0.75
N TYR A 67 13.31 -18.47 -0.39
CA TYR A 67 12.60 -17.93 0.78
C TYR A 67 11.07 -17.88 0.64
N GLY A 68 10.52 -18.19 -0.53
CA GLY A 68 9.08 -18.30 -0.75
C GLY A 68 8.30 -17.04 -0.37
N ALA A 69 7.32 -17.18 0.54
CA ALA A 69 6.48 -16.05 0.97
C ALA A 69 7.24 -14.92 1.68
N TRP A 70 8.38 -15.19 2.30
CA TRP A 70 9.24 -14.19 2.92
C TRP A 70 9.85 -13.22 1.92
N ALA A 71 10.07 -13.63 0.68
CA ALA A 71 10.58 -12.75 -0.38
C ALA A 71 9.64 -11.57 -0.62
N ILE A 72 8.32 -11.82 -0.59
CA ILE A 72 7.29 -10.76 -0.79
C ILE A 72 7.26 -9.79 0.39
N VAL A 73 7.41 -10.30 1.62
CA VAL A 73 7.44 -9.46 2.82
C VAL A 73 8.65 -8.52 2.82
N TRP A 74 9.84 -9.07 2.53
CA TRP A 74 11.05 -8.29 2.45
C TRP A 74 11.01 -7.29 1.30
N GLN A 75 10.49 -7.67 0.13
CA GLN A 75 10.27 -6.76 -0.99
C GLN A 75 9.43 -5.55 -0.57
N THR A 76 8.34 -5.77 0.17
CA THR A 76 7.46 -4.69 0.64
C THR A 76 8.18 -3.76 1.63
N ILE A 77 8.97 -4.31 2.54
CA ILE A 77 9.73 -3.53 3.53
C ILE A 77 10.80 -2.69 2.84
N VAL A 78 11.55 -3.30 1.91
CA VAL A 78 12.59 -2.60 1.14
C VAL A 78 11.99 -1.47 0.32
N LEU A 79 10.85 -1.70 -0.34
CA LEU A 79 10.11 -0.67 -1.07
C LEU A 79 9.77 0.52 -0.17
N ALA A 80 9.17 0.24 0.99
CA ALA A 80 8.78 1.27 1.95
C ALA A 80 10.01 2.05 2.47
N THR A 81 11.09 1.34 2.77
CA THR A 81 12.32 1.92 3.32
C THR A 81 13.02 2.80 2.29
N VAL A 82 13.25 2.31 1.08
CA VAL A 82 13.92 3.07 0.00
C VAL A 82 13.12 4.32 -0.33
N LYS A 83 11.80 4.19 -0.48
CA LYS A 83 10.92 5.33 -0.70
C LYS A 83 10.99 6.35 0.44
N SER A 84 10.91 5.90 1.68
CA SER A 84 10.97 6.77 2.87
C SER A 84 12.30 7.51 2.93
N VAL A 85 13.43 6.81 2.83
CA VAL A 85 14.77 7.40 2.89
C VAL A 85 14.95 8.43 1.78
N PHE A 86 14.57 8.11 0.54
CA PHE A 86 14.68 9.04 -0.58
C PHE A 86 13.86 10.31 -0.36
N LEU A 87 12.63 10.17 0.12
CA LEU A 87 11.76 11.32 0.39
C LEU A 87 12.30 12.20 1.52
N TRP A 88 12.82 11.61 2.58
CA TRP A 88 13.41 12.35 3.70
C TRP A 88 14.70 13.09 3.30
N THR A 89 15.58 12.45 2.54
CA THR A 89 16.83 13.08 2.08
C THR A 89 16.57 14.20 1.08
N THR A 90 15.55 14.05 0.22
CA THR A 90 15.25 15.03 -0.82
C THR A 90 14.46 16.23 -0.29
N THR A 91 13.69 16.06 0.79
CA THR A 91 12.86 17.15 1.33
C THR A 91 13.62 18.04 2.31
N GLY A 92 14.63 17.51 3.02
CA GLY A 92 15.42 18.26 4.00
C GLY A 92 14.62 18.91 5.13
N TRP A 93 13.34 18.55 5.27
CA TRP A 93 12.44 19.13 6.25
C TRP A 93 12.23 18.17 7.42
N LEU A 94 12.46 18.67 8.60
CA LEU A 94 12.15 17.98 9.86
C LEU A 94 10.88 18.56 10.47
N PRO A 95 9.96 17.74 10.98
CA PRO A 95 8.79 18.22 11.69
C PRO A 95 9.22 19.01 12.92
N ARG A 96 8.84 20.28 13.00
CA ARG A 96 9.01 21.05 14.23
C ARG A 96 7.92 20.62 15.21
N THR A 97 8.33 20.33 16.44
CA THR A 97 7.45 19.90 17.53
C THR A 97 6.52 21.05 17.95
N GLY A 98 5.36 21.11 17.35
CA GLY A 98 4.26 21.96 17.74
C GLY A 98 2.99 21.12 17.75
N PHE A 99 2.62 20.55 18.88
CA PHE A 99 1.37 19.81 19.01
C PHE A 99 0.24 20.79 19.35
N SER A 100 -0.75 20.91 18.47
CA SER A 100 -1.95 21.70 18.69
C SER A 100 -3.19 20.80 18.68
N MET A 101 -3.82 20.69 19.86
CA MET A 101 -5.05 19.91 20.02
C MET A 101 -6.20 20.48 19.18
N ALA A 102 -6.26 21.80 19.00
CA ALA A 102 -7.26 22.44 18.16
C ALA A 102 -7.13 22.02 16.69
N SER A 103 -5.90 22.01 16.16
CA SER A 103 -5.62 21.55 14.80
C SER A 103 -5.92 20.05 14.64
N LEU A 104 -5.59 19.25 15.64
CA LEU A 104 -5.90 17.81 15.62
C LEU A 104 -7.42 17.57 15.55
N ARG A 105 -8.19 18.28 16.36
CA ARG A 105 -9.66 18.15 16.38
C ARG A 105 -10.29 18.57 15.05
N SER A 106 -9.80 19.64 14.44
CA SER A 106 -10.27 20.11 13.13
C SER A 106 -9.99 19.09 12.03
N VAL A 107 -8.77 18.55 11.96
CA VAL A 107 -8.39 17.51 10.99
C VAL A 107 -9.16 16.22 11.24
N PHE A 108 -9.35 15.83 12.49
CA PHE A 108 -10.09 14.61 12.85
C PHE A 108 -11.56 14.70 12.46
N SER A 109 -12.18 15.86 12.61
CA SER A 109 -13.59 16.08 12.24
C SER A 109 -13.85 15.82 10.74
N VAL A 110 -12.98 16.31 9.86
CA VAL A 110 -13.09 16.08 8.41
C VAL A 110 -12.56 14.69 8.03
N GLY A 111 -11.41 14.32 8.61
CA GLY A 111 -10.71 13.08 8.29
C GLY A 111 -11.51 11.83 8.69
N SER A 112 -12.26 11.87 9.79
CA SER A 112 -13.08 10.72 10.22
C SER A 112 -14.18 10.36 9.23
N GLY A 113 -14.85 11.35 8.65
CA GLY A 113 -15.85 11.12 7.61
C GLY A 113 -15.26 10.46 6.36
N VAL A 114 -14.13 10.99 5.88
CA VAL A 114 -13.41 10.43 4.72
C VAL A 114 -12.91 9.02 5.04
N MET A 115 -12.42 8.78 6.27
CA MET A 115 -11.94 7.47 6.71
C MET A 115 -13.07 6.43 6.71
N VAL A 116 -14.24 6.75 7.24
CA VAL A 116 -15.40 5.86 7.26
C VAL A 116 -15.85 5.54 5.84
N CYS A 117 -15.99 6.56 4.97
CA CYS A 117 -16.35 6.35 3.57
C CYS A 117 -15.32 5.46 2.84
N SER A 118 -14.04 5.72 3.03
CA SER A 118 -12.96 4.91 2.43
C SER A 118 -12.96 3.48 2.95
N PHE A 119 -13.22 3.28 4.24
CA PHE A 119 -13.33 1.96 4.84
C PHE A 119 -14.49 1.17 4.26
N LEU A 120 -15.69 1.77 4.18
CA LEU A 120 -16.87 1.14 3.60
C LEU A 120 -16.66 0.79 2.11
N ASN A 121 -16.06 1.71 1.36
CA ASN A 121 -15.72 1.48 -0.04
C ASN A 121 -14.73 0.31 -0.19
N THR A 122 -13.66 0.29 0.61
CA THR A 122 -12.68 -0.81 0.61
C THR A 122 -13.31 -2.14 0.98
N LEU A 123 -14.20 -2.14 1.99
CA LEU A 123 -14.92 -3.33 2.40
C LEU A 123 -15.82 -3.86 1.26
N SER A 124 -16.56 -2.97 0.60
CA SER A 124 -17.40 -3.32 -0.53
C SER A 124 -16.60 -3.88 -1.71
N LEU A 125 -15.49 -3.25 -2.07
CA LEU A 125 -14.62 -3.70 -3.18
C LEU A 125 -13.97 -5.06 -2.91
N ASN A 126 -13.68 -5.36 -1.64
CA ASN A 126 -13.04 -6.63 -1.26
C ASN A 126 -14.03 -7.69 -0.76
N ALA A 127 -15.33 -7.39 -0.70
CA ALA A 127 -16.36 -8.32 -0.20
C ALA A 127 -16.32 -9.67 -0.92
N TYR A 128 -16.21 -9.66 -2.25
CA TYR A 128 -16.10 -10.89 -3.04
C TYR A 128 -14.84 -11.70 -2.70
N SER A 129 -13.70 -11.04 -2.52
CA SER A 129 -12.46 -11.71 -2.12
C SER A 129 -12.57 -12.34 -0.73
N PHE A 130 -13.28 -11.68 0.21
CA PHE A 130 -13.55 -12.24 1.53
C PHE A 130 -14.44 -13.48 1.46
N ILE A 131 -15.53 -13.43 0.69
CA ILE A 131 -16.47 -14.54 0.52
C ILE A 131 -15.75 -15.73 -0.13
N ILE A 132 -15.01 -15.48 -1.22
CA ILE A 132 -14.27 -16.52 -1.93
C ILE A 132 -13.19 -17.15 -1.02
N GLY A 133 -12.47 -16.32 -0.24
CA GLY A 133 -11.45 -16.82 0.69
C GLY A 133 -12.01 -17.60 1.86
N ALA A 134 -13.24 -17.30 2.31
CA ALA A 134 -13.89 -18.02 3.41
C ALA A 134 -14.52 -19.35 2.99
N TYR A 135 -15.09 -19.42 1.78
CA TYR A 135 -15.85 -20.61 1.31
C TYR A 135 -15.11 -21.47 0.30
N TYR A 136 -14.04 -20.97 -0.32
CA TYR A 136 -13.28 -21.68 -1.36
C TYR A 136 -11.80 -21.80 -1.00
N ASN A 137 -11.07 -22.57 -1.81
CA ASN A 137 -9.64 -22.80 -1.63
C ASN A 137 -8.81 -21.57 -2.04
N LEU A 138 -7.65 -21.37 -1.38
CA LEU A 138 -6.68 -20.30 -1.65
C LEU A 138 -6.26 -20.20 -3.12
N ALA A 139 -6.20 -21.33 -3.83
CA ALA A 139 -5.90 -21.34 -5.27
C ALA A 139 -6.97 -20.61 -6.09
N LYS A 140 -8.26 -20.82 -5.79
CA LYS A 140 -9.38 -20.13 -6.45
C LYS A 140 -9.40 -18.64 -6.12
N LEU A 141 -9.08 -18.28 -4.88
CA LEU A 141 -8.92 -16.87 -4.47
C LEU A 141 -7.78 -16.21 -5.26
N GLY A 142 -6.66 -16.90 -5.44
CA GLY A 142 -5.54 -16.44 -6.24
C GLY A 142 -5.92 -16.15 -7.69
N CYS A 143 -6.62 -17.08 -8.36
CA CYS A 143 -7.12 -16.87 -9.72
C CYS A 143 -8.09 -15.69 -9.82
N TYR A 144 -9.03 -15.58 -8.86
CA TYR A 144 -9.98 -14.47 -8.82
C TYR A 144 -9.28 -13.12 -8.66
N THR A 145 -8.35 -13.00 -7.71
CA THR A 145 -7.63 -11.74 -7.46
C THR A 145 -6.77 -11.31 -8.65
N GLN A 146 -6.21 -12.26 -9.39
CA GLN A 146 -5.49 -11.95 -10.63
C GLN A 146 -6.45 -11.49 -11.73
N ALA A 147 -7.56 -12.17 -11.94
CA ALA A 147 -8.58 -11.77 -12.91
C ALA A 147 -9.14 -10.38 -12.60
N ASP A 148 -9.42 -10.07 -11.33
CA ASP A 148 -9.89 -8.75 -10.88
C ASP A 148 -8.86 -7.64 -11.15
N LYS A 149 -7.57 -7.92 -10.94
CA LYS A 149 -6.49 -6.95 -11.28
C LYS A 149 -6.46 -6.65 -12.78
N TRP A 150 -6.51 -7.67 -13.62
CA TRP A 150 -6.50 -7.49 -15.08
C TRP A 150 -7.74 -6.75 -15.56
N SER A 151 -8.91 -7.08 -15.04
CA SER A 151 -10.16 -6.36 -15.34
C SER A 151 -10.06 -4.87 -15.00
N LYS A 152 -9.54 -4.53 -13.82
CA LYS A 152 -9.38 -3.14 -13.37
C LYS A 152 -8.33 -2.35 -14.15
N MET A 153 -7.38 -3.00 -14.81
CA MET A 153 -6.41 -2.31 -15.68
C MET A 153 -7.02 -1.84 -17.02
N GLY A 154 -8.02 -2.55 -17.55
CA GLY A 154 -8.68 -2.18 -18.82
C GLY A 154 -9.73 -1.07 -18.69
N ILE A 155 -10.41 -1.00 -17.57
CA ILE A 155 -11.56 -0.09 -17.36
C ILE A 155 -11.17 1.40 -17.45
N PRO A 156 -10.12 1.91 -16.78
CA PRO A 156 -9.79 3.33 -16.85
C PRO A 156 -9.37 3.81 -18.24
N VAL A 157 -8.78 2.95 -19.07
CA VAL A 157 -8.39 3.31 -20.44
C VAL A 157 -9.61 3.54 -21.31
N SER A 158 -10.61 2.67 -21.22
CA SER A 158 -11.86 2.81 -21.99
C SER A 158 -12.66 4.04 -21.55
N TYR A 159 -12.69 4.35 -20.28
CA TYR A 159 -13.47 5.48 -19.74
C TYR A 159 -12.88 6.84 -20.14
N THR A 160 -11.56 6.99 -20.16
CA THR A 160 -10.91 8.24 -20.56
C THR A 160 -11.05 8.54 -22.04
N HIS A 161 -11.17 7.52 -22.90
CA HIS A 161 -11.38 7.73 -24.34
C HIS A 161 -12.83 8.01 -24.72
N LEU A 162 -13.80 7.55 -23.92
CA LEU A 162 -15.24 7.75 -24.19
C LEU A 162 -15.79 9.08 -23.66
N THR A 163 -15.11 9.71 -22.70
CA THR A 163 -15.59 10.94 -22.02
C THR A 163 -14.85 12.21 -22.44
N LEU A 164 -14.03 12.17 -23.48
CA LEU A 164 -13.50 13.41 -24.08
C LEU A 164 -14.64 14.11 -24.83
N PRO A 165 -15.15 15.25 -24.35
CA PRO A 165 -16.08 16.05 -25.13
C PRO A 165 -15.30 16.60 -26.33
N THR A 166 -15.84 16.36 -27.49
CA THR A 166 -15.48 17.03 -28.77
C THR A 166 -15.72 18.52 -28.65
#